data_d38313ac88c005b40f6cf2787d6eb5fc
#
_entry.id   d38313ac88c005b40f6cf2787d6eb5fc
#
_cell.length_a   1.000
_cell.length_b   1.000
_cell.length_c   1.000
_cell.angle_alpha   90.00
_cell.angle_beta   90.00
_cell.angle_gamma   90.00
#
_symmetry.space_group_name_H-M   'P 1'
#
loop_
_entity.id
_entity.type
_entity.pdbx_description
1 polymer ?
#
loop_
_entity_poly.entity_id
_entity_poly.type
_entity_poly.pdbx_seq_one_letter_code
_entity_poly.pdbx_strand_id
1 'polypeptide(L)'
;MGDAVVDLIPEGELHYLKCPGGAPANVAVGVARLGGESAFIGRVGADPFGRFMADTLAREGVDTACLRADPDHRTSTVLVELDDEGERSFTFMVRPSADQFLTPDELPGFQASQWLLTCSIALANEPVRGSCLQAIAAIKDAGGRVCF
;
A
#
# COMPACT_ATOMS: atom_id res chain seq x y z
N MET A 1 -2.08 -4.22 4.83
CA MET A 1 -0.77 -4.65 4.30
C MET A 1 -0.84 -4.75 2.78
N GLY A 2 0.18 -4.25 2.08
CA GLY A 2 0.26 -4.32 0.62
C GLY A 2 0.84 -3.05 -0.01
N ASP A 3 0.32 -2.69 -1.16
CA ASP A 3 0.79 -1.58 -1.98
C ASP A 3 0.31 -0.22 -1.47
N ALA A 4 1.22 0.76 -1.55
CA ALA A 4 0.96 2.18 -1.45
C ALA A 4 1.54 2.83 -2.70
N VAL A 5 0.67 3.34 -3.55
CA VAL A 5 1.03 3.81 -4.89
C VAL A 5 0.73 5.30 -5.06
N VAL A 6 1.34 5.92 -6.04
CA VAL A 6 0.98 7.27 -6.46
C VAL A 6 0.24 7.18 -7.77
N ASP A 7 -1.02 7.60 -7.75
CA ASP A 7 -1.84 7.73 -8.94
C ASP A 7 -1.59 9.11 -9.57
N LEU A 8 -1.33 9.13 -10.86
CA LEU A 8 -1.20 10.32 -11.68
C LEU A 8 -2.45 10.43 -12.56
N ILE A 9 -3.33 11.36 -12.19
CA ILE A 9 -4.60 11.59 -12.87
C ILE A 9 -4.41 12.78 -13.82
N PRO A 10 -4.73 12.67 -15.11
CA PRO A 10 -4.56 13.78 -16.04
C PRO A 10 -5.44 14.98 -15.66
N GLU A 11 -4.84 16.16 -15.67
CA GLU A 11 -5.50 17.44 -15.43
C GLU A 11 -5.22 18.38 -16.61
N GLY A 12 -6.03 18.25 -17.66
CA GLY A 12 -5.78 18.87 -18.95
C GLY A 12 -4.64 18.19 -19.73
N GLU A 13 -4.10 18.89 -20.74
CA GLU A 13 -3.12 18.31 -21.67
C GLU A 13 -1.69 18.23 -21.11
N LEU A 14 -1.34 19.08 -20.15
CA LEU A 14 0.06 19.30 -19.73
C LEU A 14 0.34 18.89 -18.27
N HIS A 15 -0.68 18.56 -17.49
CA HIS A 15 -0.53 18.34 -16.06
C HIS A 15 -1.13 17.03 -15.60
N TYR A 16 -0.54 16.51 -14.54
CA TYR A 16 -1.07 15.36 -13.79
C TYR A 16 -1.24 15.75 -12.32
N LEU A 17 -2.43 15.49 -11.79
CA LEU A 17 -2.67 15.57 -10.36
C LEU A 17 -2.09 14.33 -9.69
N LYS A 18 -1.22 14.54 -8.70
CA LYS A 18 -0.64 13.47 -7.89
C LYS A 18 -1.59 13.12 -6.74
N CYS A 19 -2.12 11.91 -6.75
CA CYS A 19 -3.03 11.39 -5.75
C CYS A 19 -2.42 10.19 -4.99
N PRO A 20 -2.68 10.06 -3.68
CA PRO A 20 -2.35 8.84 -2.96
C PRO A 20 -3.30 7.72 -3.40
N GLY A 21 -2.76 6.54 -3.63
CA GLY A 21 -3.47 5.36 -4.09
C GLY A 21 -2.99 4.07 -3.42
N GLY A 22 -3.47 2.94 -3.94
CA GLY A 22 -3.27 1.62 -3.37
C GLY A 22 -4.46 1.20 -2.50
N ALA A 23 -5.11 0.09 -2.86
CA ALA A 23 -6.30 -0.35 -2.15
C ALA A 23 -6.08 -0.57 -0.64
N PRO A 24 -5.00 -1.21 -0.17
CA PRO A 24 -4.73 -1.35 1.25
C PRO A 24 -4.47 0.00 1.95
N ALA A 25 -3.79 0.93 1.28
CA ALA A 25 -3.53 2.26 1.82
C ALA A 25 -4.84 3.06 1.98
N ASN A 26 -5.72 2.99 0.98
CA ASN A 26 -7.03 3.62 1.03
C ASN A 26 -7.90 3.08 2.18
N VAL A 27 -7.87 1.76 2.41
CA VAL A 27 -8.60 1.16 3.55
C VAL A 27 -8.01 1.61 4.87
N ALA A 28 -6.67 1.66 5.01
CA ALA A 28 -6.03 2.12 6.23
C ALA A 28 -6.44 3.56 6.58
N VAL A 29 -6.44 4.46 5.59
CA VAL A 29 -6.92 5.84 5.75
C VAL A 29 -8.41 5.88 6.09
N GLY A 30 -9.24 5.06 5.42
CA GLY A 30 -10.67 4.99 5.70
C GLY A 30 -10.97 4.59 7.14
N VAL A 31 -10.26 3.58 7.68
CA VAL A 31 -10.39 3.16 9.08
C VAL A 31 -10.00 4.29 10.04
N ALA A 32 -8.86 4.94 9.80
CA ALA A 32 -8.39 6.05 10.64
C ALA A 32 -9.39 7.22 10.64
N ARG A 33 -9.92 7.61 9.47
CA ARG A 33 -10.94 8.68 9.34
C ARG A 33 -12.25 8.37 10.05
N LEU A 34 -12.59 7.08 10.19
CA LEU A 34 -13.75 6.61 10.95
C LEU A 34 -13.49 6.49 12.46
N GLY A 35 -12.31 6.89 12.94
CA GLY A 35 -11.93 6.86 14.35
C GLY A 35 -11.39 5.51 14.82
N GLY A 36 -11.08 4.59 13.91
CA GLY A 36 -10.42 3.32 14.24
C GLY A 36 -8.90 3.45 14.30
N GLU A 37 -8.25 2.59 15.08
CA GLU A 37 -6.80 2.43 15.06
C GLU A 37 -6.39 1.71 13.77
N SER A 38 -5.44 2.30 13.05
CA SER A 38 -4.99 1.79 11.75
C SER A 38 -3.48 1.87 11.63
N ALA A 39 -2.88 0.82 11.08
CA ALA A 39 -1.46 0.75 10.77
C ALA A 39 -1.25 0.25 9.33
N PHE A 40 -0.15 0.66 8.70
CA PHE A 40 0.20 0.22 7.37
C PHE A 40 1.52 -0.56 7.33
N ILE A 41 1.48 -1.77 6.78
CA ILE A 41 2.64 -2.64 6.56
C ILE A 41 2.92 -2.70 5.07
N GLY A 42 4.11 -2.24 4.65
CA GLY A 42 4.49 -2.21 3.24
C GLY A 42 5.81 -1.53 2.98
N ARG A 43 6.16 -1.38 1.71
CA ARG A 43 7.33 -0.63 1.25
C ARG A 43 6.95 0.44 0.24
N VAL A 44 7.68 1.56 0.29
CA VAL A 44 7.71 2.61 -0.72
C VAL A 44 9.16 2.92 -1.06
N GLY A 45 9.44 3.50 -2.21
CA GLY A 45 10.80 3.90 -2.54
C GLY A 45 11.34 5.02 -1.64
N ALA A 46 12.65 5.08 -1.42
CA ALA A 46 13.32 6.22 -0.80
C ALA A 46 13.38 7.42 -1.78
N ASP A 47 12.26 7.80 -2.36
CA ASP A 47 12.09 8.81 -3.40
C ASP A 47 11.00 9.84 -3.01
N PRO A 48 10.78 10.90 -3.82
CA PRO A 48 9.78 11.92 -3.53
C PRO A 48 8.34 11.38 -3.43
N PHE A 49 8.00 10.32 -4.17
CA PHE A 49 6.69 9.71 -4.12
C PHE A 49 6.50 8.84 -2.89
N GLY A 50 7.56 8.11 -2.46
CA GLY A 50 7.53 7.36 -1.21
C GLY A 50 7.38 8.27 0.01
N ARG A 51 8.10 9.39 0.06
CA ARG A 51 7.89 10.40 1.11
C ARG A 51 6.48 10.96 1.10
N PHE A 52 5.93 11.27 -0.09
CA PHE A 52 4.56 11.75 -0.21
C PHE A 52 3.55 10.74 0.35
N MET A 53 3.71 9.45 0.07
CA MET A 53 2.83 8.40 0.59
C MET A 53 2.96 8.26 2.12
N ALA A 54 4.19 8.22 2.64
CA ALA A 54 4.43 8.12 4.08
C ALA A 54 3.83 9.32 4.85
N ASP A 55 4.08 10.54 4.36
CA ASP A 55 3.55 11.77 4.95
C ASP A 55 2.02 11.83 4.87
N THR A 56 1.44 11.31 3.79
CA THR A 56 -0.02 11.29 3.63
C THR A 56 -0.64 10.31 4.61
N LEU A 57 -0.15 9.08 4.71
CA LEU A 57 -0.65 8.09 5.66
C LEU A 57 -0.55 8.59 7.10
N ALA A 58 0.60 9.18 7.48
CA ALA A 58 0.80 9.72 8.82
C ALA A 58 -0.15 10.88 9.13
N ARG A 59 -0.37 11.82 8.19
CA ARG A 59 -1.32 12.94 8.35
C ARG A 59 -2.77 12.49 8.50
N GLU A 60 -3.12 11.37 7.87
CA GLU A 60 -4.44 10.75 7.98
C GLU A 60 -4.61 9.89 9.26
N GLY A 61 -3.59 9.86 10.14
CA GLY A 61 -3.65 9.15 11.41
C GLY A 61 -3.36 7.66 11.33
N VAL A 62 -2.78 7.19 10.24
CA VAL A 62 -2.32 5.80 10.08
C VAL A 62 -0.94 5.66 10.71
N ASP A 63 -0.74 4.63 11.55
CA ASP A 63 0.58 4.27 12.05
C ASP A 63 1.45 3.72 10.91
N THR A 64 2.57 4.39 10.66
CA THR A 64 3.53 4.09 9.59
C THR A 64 4.81 3.43 10.09
N ALA A 65 4.85 2.95 11.33
CA ALA A 65 6.05 2.32 11.91
C ALA A 65 6.53 1.09 11.11
N CYS A 66 5.63 0.42 10.40
CA CYS A 66 5.92 -0.72 9.53
C CYS A 66 5.92 -0.39 8.03
N LEU A 67 5.95 0.90 7.66
CA LEU A 67 6.16 1.34 6.29
C LEU A 67 7.67 1.57 6.08
N ARG A 68 8.29 0.79 5.21
CA ARG A 68 9.73 0.83 4.94
C ARG A 68 10.05 1.67 3.71
N ALA A 69 11.11 2.47 3.80
CA ALA A 69 11.66 3.17 2.64
C ALA A 69 12.76 2.29 1.98
N ASP A 70 12.54 1.94 0.73
CA ASP A 70 13.44 1.10 -0.06
C ASP A 70 14.43 1.99 -0.84
N PRO A 71 15.75 1.87 -0.62
CA PRO A 71 16.73 2.67 -1.35
C PRO A 71 16.95 2.22 -2.80
N ASP A 72 16.66 0.95 -3.09
CA ASP A 72 17.01 0.30 -4.35
C ASP A 72 15.87 0.32 -5.37
N HIS A 73 14.62 0.31 -4.88
CA HIS A 73 13.42 0.28 -5.73
C HIS A 73 12.60 1.55 -5.60
N ARG A 74 11.91 1.93 -6.68
CA ARG A 74 11.08 3.14 -6.73
C ARG A 74 9.67 2.86 -6.25
N THR A 75 9.01 3.91 -5.78
CA THR A 75 7.60 3.87 -5.41
C THR A 75 6.75 3.53 -6.62
N SER A 76 5.80 2.64 -6.44
CA SER A 76 4.82 2.30 -7.47
C SER A 76 4.06 3.55 -7.91
N THR A 77 4.05 3.77 -9.22
CA THR A 77 3.41 4.94 -9.84
C THR A 77 2.52 4.46 -10.97
N VAL A 78 1.31 4.97 -11.01
CA VAL A 78 0.27 4.54 -11.94
C VAL A 78 -0.28 5.74 -12.68
N LEU A 79 -0.33 5.68 -14.01
CA LEU A 79 -1.15 6.59 -14.81
C LEU A 79 -2.58 6.07 -14.80
N VAL A 80 -3.51 6.96 -14.48
CA VAL A 80 -4.95 6.68 -14.51
C VAL A 80 -5.53 7.42 -15.71
N GLU A 81 -6.11 6.70 -16.63
CA GLU A 81 -6.82 7.25 -17.77
C GLU A 81 -8.32 7.04 -17.58
N LEU A 82 -9.11 8.01 -18.03
CA LEU A 82 -10.56 7.92 -18.06
C LEU A 82 -10.96 7.92 -19.54
N ASP A 83 -11.75 6.96 -19.95
CA ASP A 83 -12.36 6.99 -21.27
C ASP A 83 -13.60 7.89 -21.31
N ASP A 84 -14.22 8.01 -22.49
CA ASP A 84 -15.40 8.84 -22.70
C ASP A 84 -16.65 8.34 -21.93
N GLU A 85 -16.64 7.10 -21.46
CA GLU A 85 -17.70 6.46 -20.66
C GLU A 85 -17.42 6.60 -19.16
N GLY A 86 -16.24 7.15 -18.78
CA GLY A 86 -15.80 7.33 -17.40
C GLY A 86 -15.19 6.09 -16.77
N GLU A 87 -14.93 5.04 -17.56
CA GLU A 87 -14.21 3.86 -17.10
C GLU A 87 -12.72 4.16 -16.93
N ARG A 88 -12.14 3.55 -15.90
CA ARG A 88 -10.73 3.78 -15.54
C ARG A 88 -9.84 2.70 -16.11
N SER A 89 -8.78 3.10 -16.77
CA SER A 89 -7.65 2.23 -17.08
C SER A 89 -6.41 2.63 -16.26
N PHE A 90 -5.55 1.64 -15.98
CA PHE A 90 -4.39 1.81 -15.10
C PHE A 90 -3.13 1.34 -15.81
N THR A 91 -2.19 2.25 -16.04
CA THR A 91 -0.87 1.92 -16.57
C THR A 91 0.18 2.07 -15.48
N PHE A 92 0.75 0.94 -15.04
CA PHE A 92 1.83 0.93 -14.06
C PHE A 92 3.14 1.36 -14.71
N MET A 93 3.67 2.51 -14.27
CA MET A 93 4.89 3.11 -14.82
C MET A 93 6.18 2.51 -14.24
N VAL A 94 6.10 1.94 -13.04
CA VAL A 94 7.25 1.37 -12.33
C VAL A 94 6.97 -0.09 -12.00
N ARG A 95 7.74 -0.99 -12.62
CA ARG A 95 7.73 -2.42 -12.32
C ARG A 95 9.12 -3.03 -12.57
N PRO A 96 9.69 -3.78 -11.62
CA PRO A 96 9.18 -3.98 -10.25
C PRO A 96 9.27 -2.71 -9.41
N SER A 97 8.34 -2.53 -8.47
CA SER A 97 8.28 -1.40 -7.54
C SER A 97 8.52 -1.83 -6.11
N ALA A 98 8.85 -0.88 -5.23
CA ALA A 98 9.26 -1.14 -3.85
C ALA A 98 8.28 -2.00 -3.04
N ASP A 99 6.97 -1.85 -3.26
CA ASP A 99 5.91 -2.61 -2.60
C ASP A 99 6.03 -4.13 -2.80
N GLN A 100 6.70 -4.58 -3.87
CA GLN A 100 6.88 -5.99 -4.19
C GLN A 100 8.03 -6.66 -3.43
N PHE A 101 8.87 -5.87 -2.73
CA PHE A 101 10.08 -6.35 -2.07
C PHE A 101 9.98 -6.43 -0.53
N LEU A 102 8.78 -6.31 0.04
CA LEU A 102 8.58 -6.55 1.46
C LEU A 102 8.93 -7.99 1.82
N THR A 103 9.81 -8.16 2.82
CA THR A 103 10.30 -9.47 3.26
C THR A 103 9.69 -9.89 4.61
N PRO A 104 9.65 -11.19 4.94
CA PRO A 104 9.03 -11.68 6.17
C PRO A 104 9.62 -11.13 7.47
N ASP A 105 10.91 -10.81 7.49
CA ASP A 105 11.62 -10.26 8.64
C ASP A 105 11.22 -8.81 8.98
N GLU A 106 10.49 -8.15 8.07
CA GLU A 106 9.96 -6.80 8.27
C GLU A 106 8.54 -6.78 8.86
N LEU A 107 7.94 -7.95 9.04
CA LEU A 107 6.59 -8.07 9.59
C LEU A 107 6.60 -7.75 11.10
N PRO A 108 5.58 -7.03 11.60
CA PRO A 108 5.41 -6.83 13.04
C PRO A 108 4.87 -8.10 13.73
N GLY A 109 4.92 -8.10 15.06
CA GLY A 109 4.12 -9.05 15.84
C GLY A 109 2.62 -8.74 15.73
N PHE A 110 1.79 -9.77 15.75
CA PHE A 110 0.33 -9.64 15.67
C PHE A 110 -0.36 -9.99 16.99
N GLN A 111 -1.58 -9.47 17.20
CA GLN A 111 -2.39 -9.67 18.41
C GLN A 111 -3.81 -10.15 18.07
N ALA A 112 -4.46 -10.83 19.00
CA ALA A 112 -5.80 -11.40 18.83
C ALA A 112 -6.90 -10.39 18.50
N SER A 113 -6.75 -9.13 18.93
CA SER A 113 -7.72 -8.06 18.67
C SER A 113 -7.61 -7.45 17.26
N GLN A 114 -6.59 -7.83 16.49
CA GLN A 114 -6.26 -7.19 15.21
C GLN A 114 -6.94 -7.84 14.01
N TRP A 115 -7.12 -7.02 13.00
CA TRP A 115 -7.52 -7.43 11.65
C TRP A 115 -6.39 -7.12 10.67
N LEU A 116 -5.99 -8.11 9.89
CA LEU A 116 -5.08 -7.92 8.76
C LEU A 116 -5.89 -7.85 7.47
N LEU A 117 -5.85 -6.69 6.81
CA LEU A 117 -6.35 -6.57 5.44
C LEU A 117 -5.19 -6.70 4.47
N THR A 118 -5.38 -7.50 3.42
CA THR A 118 -4.48 -7.58 2.26
C THR A 118 -5.28 -7.68 0.97
N CYS A 119 -4.63 -7.47 -0.17
CA CYS A 119 -5.26 -7.48 -1.49
C CYS A 119 -4.51 -8.42 -2.44
N SER A 120 -5.17 -8.80 -3.53
CA SER A 120 -4.66 -9.75 -4.52
C SER A 120 -3.31 -9.37 -5.12
N ILE A 121 -3.03 -8.08 -5.31
CA ILE A 121 -1.77 -7.62 -5.91
C ILE A 121 -0.54 -8.00 -5.07
N ALA A 122 -0.69 -8.05 -3.73
CA ALA A 122 0.37 -8.51 -2.82
C ALA A 122 0.64 -10.01 -2.93
N LEU A 123 -0.21 -10.77 -3.62
CA LEU A 123 -0.03 -12.21 -3.86
C LEU A 123 0.54 -12.53 -5.25
N ALA A 124 0.81 -11.52 -6.07
CA ALA A 124 1.21 -11.71 -7.47
C ALA A 124 2.69 -12.10 -7.63
N ASN A 125 3.58 -11.58 -6.77
CA ASN A 125 5.02 -11.71 -6.94
C ASN A 125 5.73 -12.02 -5.62
N GLU A 126 6.84 -12.74 -5.69
CA GLU A 126 7.79 -12.87 -4.57
C GLU A 126 8.73 -11.65 -4.54
N PRO A 127 9.23 -11.25 -3.34
CA PRO A 127 9.03 -11.87 -2.01
C PRO A 127 7.75 -11.45 -1.27
N VAL A 128 7.02 -10.41 -1.72
CA VAL A 128 5.85 -9.87 -0.99
C VAL A 128 4.74 -10.92 -0.80
N ARG A 129 4.58 -11.85 -1.77
CA ARG A 129 3.62 -12.96 -1.64
C ARG A 129 3.94 -13.84 -0.41
N GLY A 130 5.20 -14.25 -0.27
CA GLY A 130 5.66 -15.03 0.89
C GLY A 130 5.42 -14.29 2.20
N SER A 131 5.74 -12.98 2.25
CA SER A 131 5.50 -12.12 3.41
C SER A 131 4.01 -12.00 3.74
N CYS A 132 3.16 -11.87 2.73
CA CYS A 132 1.71 -11.79 2.90
C CYS A 132 1.14 -13.09 3.48
N LEU A 133 1.54 -14.25 2.95
CA LEU A 133 1.10 -15.55 3.45
C LEU A 133 1.59 -15.80 4.89
N GLN A 134 2.81 -15.39 5.22
CA GLN A 134 3.33 -15.49 6.58
C GLN A 134 2.58 -14.55 7.55
N ALA A 135 2.27 -13.32 7.15
CA ALA A 135 1.46 -12.41 7.95
C ALA A 135 0.06 -12.96 8.22
N ILE A 136 -0.58 -13.57 7.21
CA ILE A 136 -1.88 -14.24 7.33
C ILE A 136 -1.80 -15.39 8.35
N ALA A 137 -0.77 -16.22 8.28
CA ALA A 137 -0.59 -17.31 9.25
C ALA A 137 -0.37 -16.75 10.66
N ALA A 138 0.56 -15.81 10.82
CA ALA A 138 0.92 -15.25 12.11
C ALA A 138 -0.26 -14.54 12.83
N ILE A 139 -1.08 -13.76 12.11
CA ILE A 139 -2.24 -13.12 12.74
C ILE A 139 -3.31 -14.14 13.14
N LYS A 140 -3.51 -15.20 12.35
CA LYS A 140 -4.45 -16.28 12.70
C LYS A 140 -3.97 -17.06 13.93
N ASP A 141 -2.67 -17.36 14.01
CA ASP A 141 -2.07 -18.03 15.17
C ASP A 141 -2.17 -17.16 16.44
N ALA A 142 -2.09 -15.85 16.30
CA ALA A 142 -2.34 -14.89 17.39
C ALA A 142 -3.84 -14.77 17.77
N GLY A 143 -4.76 -15.40 17.04
CA GLY A 143 -6.20 -15.30 17.27
C GLY A 143 -6.87 -14.10 16.62
N GLY A 144 -6.17 -13.36 15.79
CA GLY A 144 -6.70 -12.24 15.00
C GLY A 144 -7.47 -12.69 13.75
N ARG A 145 -7.87 -11.75 12.92
CA ARG A 145 -8.73 -11.99 11.76
C ARG A 145 -8.08 -11.46 10.48
N VAL A 146 -8.48 -12.04 9.36
CA VAL A 146 -8.03 -11.64 8.01
C VAL A 146 -9.22 -11.16 7.20
N CYS A 147 -9.02 -10.06 6.48
CA CYS A 147 -9.89 -9.53 5.45
C CYS A 147 -9.15 -9.55 4.11
N PHE A 148 -9.82 -10.01 3.06
CA PHE A 148 -9.26 -10.10 1.70
C PHE A 148 -10.26 -9.56 0.69
#